data_ed4fb2d190906fa8e0a8ca96bff7186e
#
_entry.id   ed4fb2d190906fa8e0a8ca96bff7186e
#
_cell.length_a   1.000
_cell.length_b   1.000
_cell.length_c   1.000
_cell.angle_alpha   90.00
_cell.angle_beta   90.00
_cell.angle_gamma   90.00
#
_symmetry.space_group_name_H-M   'P 1'
#
loop_
_entity.id
_entity.type
_entity.pdbx_description
1 polymer ?
#
loop_
_entity_poly.entity_id
_entity_poly.type
_entity_poly.pdbx_seq_one_letter_code
_entity_poly.pdbx_strand_id
1 'polypeptide(L)'
;MTIKDLYQKARIKWSSLYEGDVIHILIGTATCGRAAGSMAVLEEFKRCISNMDVPVSISEVGCMGLCSYEPLVIIIKPGNVAICYHHINEQTVPQLVERYIKNDDPCLELALGTVVGGGGEPVHIPELELFSYQQRLLMRNCGYNSPLEIDHYIACGGYSGLARALRLNPAEIIGEVEKSCLRGRGGAGYPAADKLRHCYMSPGDTKYVVCNADEGDPGAFMDRLLLESDPHSVLEGMAIAGYAIGAERGFIYVREEYPLAIHRLQTALAQAVEKGVLGSDVLGSGYKFDIEIVRGAGAFISGEETATIAAIEGRRSWPRHRPPYPSQCGLWGRPTLVNNVKTLAFFPLIISKGGDWFASIGNGKDTGTVLFALAGKLVNTGLVEVPAGTKLSTIIFDIGGGIRSGKQFKAVQIGGPSGGCLPQSLLDTPVDFDSLRQAGAIMGSGGIIVMDEDNCMVDTARYFLDFCSKESCGKCTPCRDGIHQMLGILEDFTTGQGDLSELDRLERMAEDMKQTSLCGLGKMAPNPVLTTLRYFRDEYIAHLVEKRCPARVCKELTAYYILPQKCYRGCDHCVLACPAEAITGDDNGLKVIDQAKCTKCGSCELVCPPEYNAVVRLSPVSLVPPERRSKTSL
;
A
#
# COMPACT_ATOMS: atom_id res chain seq x y z
N MET A 1 -27.28 18.90 18.91
CA MET A 1 -26.00 19.60 19.22
C MET A 1 -25.45 20.16 17.91
N THR A 2 -25.02 21.41 17.86
CA THR A 2 -24.50 21.99 16.61
C THR A 2 -23.03 21.59 16.39
N ILE A 3 -22.57 21.62 15.14
CA ILE A 3 -21.15 21.34 14.83
C ILE A 3 -20.20 22.32 15.56
N LYS A 4 -20.63 23.57 15.82
CA LYS A 4 -19.86 24.54 16.58
C LYS A 4 -19.65 24.11 18.04
N ASP A 5 -20.71 23.58 18.67
CA ASP A 5 -20.66 23.08 20.06
C ASP A 5 -19.72 21.87 20.16
N LEU A 6 -19.81 20.95 19.18
CA LEU A 6 -18.91 19.78 19.08
C LEU A 6 -17.46 20.24 18.93
N TYR A 7 -17.21 21.18 18.01
CA TYR A 7 -15.87 21.70 17.75
C TYR A 7 -15.25 22.37 18.98
N GLN A 8 -16.01 23.23 19.67
CA GLN A 8 -15.51 23.90 20.87
C GLN A 8 -15.10 22.91 21.97
N LYS A 9 -15.97 21.92 22.25
CA LYS A 9 -15.68 20.86 23.22
C LYS A 9 -14.45 20.04 22.82
N ALA A 10 -14.37 19.63 21.56
CA ALA A 10 -13.26 18.85 21.04
C ALA A 10 -11.94 19.64 21.09
N ARG A 11 -11.96 20.96 20.77
CA ARG A 11 -10.79 21.83 20.84
C ARG A 11 -10.25 21.96 22.27
N ILE A 12 -11.11 22.10 23.27
CA ILE A 12 -10.67 22.16 24.67
C ILE A 12 -9.92 20.86 25.03
N LYS A 13 -10.51 19.71 24.69
CA LYS A 13 -9.87 18.40 24.93
C LYS A 13 -8.57 18.24 24.15
N TRP A 14 -8.50 18.71 22.90
CA TRP A 14 -7.31 18.65 22.06
C TRP A 14 -6.20 19.57 22.56
N SER A 15 -6.54 20.82 22.95
CA SER A 15 -5.55 21.76 23.50
C SER A 15 -4.90 21.24 24.76
N SER A 16 -5.65 20.51 25.59
CA SER A 16 -5.08 19.91 26.82
C SER A 16 -3.98 18.88 26.56
N LEU A 17 -3.88 18.32 25.36
CA LEU A 17 -2.77 17.43 24.98
C LEU A 17 -1.44 18.18 24.88
N TYR A 18 -1.46 19.45 24.45
CA TYR A 18 -0.26 20.23 24.18
C TYR A 18 0.00 21.35 25.22
N GLU A 19 -1.06 21.84 25.87
CA GLU A 19 -1.03 23.01 26.76
C GLU A 19 -1.34 22.65 28.22
N GLY A 20 -1.61 21.36 28.51
CA GLY A 20 -1.91 20.88 29.87
C GLY A 20 -0.68 20.50 30.68
N ASP A 21 -0.90 20.06 31.93
CA ASP A 21 0.14 19.60 32.87
C ASP A 21 0.42 18.09 32.80
N VAL A 22 -0.24 17.38 31.86
CA VAL A 22 -0.14 15.93 31.68
C VAL A 22 0.87 15.62 30.57
N ILE A 23 1.76 14.66 30.79
CA ILE A 23 2.62 14.13 29.74
C ILE A 23 1.80 13.17 28.88
N HIS A 24 1.80 13.38 27.56
CA HIS A 24 1.11 12.50 26.62
C HIS A 24 2.11 11.68 25.81
N ILE A 25 1.89 10.36 25.76
CA ILE A 25 2.67 9.42 24.96
C ILE A 25 1.76 8.87 23.87
N LEU A 26 2.05 9.19 22.60
CA LEU A 26 1.32 8.68 21.45
C LEU A 26 2.13 7.54 20.80
N ILE A 27 1.54 6.36 20.69
CA ILE A 27 2.23 5.18 20.15
C ILE A 27 1.57 4.75 18.84
N GLY A 28 2.37 4.60 17.78
CA GLY A 28 1.93 4.12 16.48
C GLY A 28 1.53 2.65 16.55
N THR A 29 0.22 2.35 16.57
CA THR A 29 -0.31 0.98 16.68
C THR A 29 -1.16 0.56 15.49
N ALA A 30 -0.93 1.15 14.30
CA ALA A 30 -1.41 0.58 13.06
C ALA A 30 -0.70 -0.75 12.75
N THR A 31 -1.17 -1.50 11.75
CA THR A 31 -0.63 -2.83 11.43
C THR A 31 0.89 -2.84 11.26
N CYS A 32 1.50 -1.81 10.64
CA CYS A 32 2.96 -1.71 10.51
C CYS A 32 3.68 -1.58 11.85
N GLY A 33 3.19 -0.72 12.76
CA GLY A 33 3.74 -0.58 14.10
C GLY A 33 3.59 -1.87 14.91
N ARG A 34 2.42 -2.53 14.85
CA ARG A 34 2.18 -3.82 15.53
C ARG A 34 3.13 -4.91 15.03
N ALA A 35 3.36 -4.98 13.73
CA ALA A 35 4.31 -5.92 13.12
C ALA A 35 5.77 -5.64 13.55
N ALA A 36 6.11 -4.37 13.82
CA ALA A 36 7.41 -3.95 14.33
C ALA A 36 7.57 -4.08 15.86
N GLY A 37 6.51 -4.44 16.61
CA GLY A 37 6.56 -4.64 18.07
C GLY A 37 5.95 -3.53 18.90
N SER A 38 5.17 -2.60 18.34
CA SER A 38 4.61 -1.46 19.09
C SER A 38 3.69 -1.86 20.26
N MET A 39 3.09 -3.07 20.22
CA MET A 39 2.27 -3.53 21.34
C MET A 39 3.12 -3.86 22.58
N ALA A 40 4.31 -4.43 22.39
CA ALA A 40 5.27 -4.66 23.48
C ALA A 40 5.79 -3.32 24.05
N VAL A 41 6.05 -2.35 23.15
CA VAL A 41 6.40 -0.96 23.55
C VAL A 41 5.29 -0.33 24.38
N LEU A 42 4.02 -0.48 23.99
CA LEU A 42 2.85 0.03 24.71
C LEU A 42 2.77 -0.55 26.12
N GLU A 43 2.88 -1.86 26.25
CA GLU A 43 2.81 -2.54 27.56
C GLU A 43 4.01 -2.16 28.46
N GLU A 44 5.20 -2.00 27.89
CA GLU A 44 6.37 -1.58 28.64
C GLU A 44 6.25 -0.13 29.13
N PHE A 45 5.72 0.80 28.33
CA PHE A 45 5.38 2.15 28.80
C PHE A 45 4.38 2.09 29.97
N LYS A 46 3.28 1.34 29.85
CA LYS A 46 2.31 1.17 30.94
C LYS A 46 2.97 0.67 32.22
N ARG A 47 3.87 -0.31 32.09
CA ARG A 47 4.63 -0.86 33.24
C ARG A 47 5.54 0.19 33.87
N CYS A 48 6.29 0.94 33.08
CA CYS A 48 7.24 1.94 33.59
C CYS A 48 6.54 3.12 34.26
N ILE A 49 5.37 3.56 33.76
CA ILE A 49 4.66 4.72 34.31
C ILE A 49 3.74 4.38 35.48
N SER A 50 3.39 3.09 35.71
CA SER A 50 2.43 2.67 36.75
C SER A 50 2.83 3.09 38.16
N ASN A 51 4.12 3.33 38.42
CA ASN A 51 4.67 3.71 39.74
C ASN A 51 5.21 5.16 39.75
N MET A 52 4.78 6.00 38.80
CA MET A 52 5.24 7.40 38.74
C MET A 52 4.23 8.34 39.38
N ASP A 53 4.73 9.31 40.15
CA ASP A 53 3.91 10.38 40.73
C ASP A 53 3.53 11.49 39.72
N VAL A 54 4.00 11.40 38.49
CA VAL A 54 3.71 12.37 37.40
C VAL A 54 2.52 11.89 36.58
N PRO A 55 1.53 12.75 36.26
CA PRO A 55 0.40 12.35 35.44
C PRO A 55 0.85 12.10 33.98
N VAL A 56 0.72 10.86 33.54
CA VAL A 56 1.05 10.44 32.16
C VAL A 56 -0.17 9.77 31.54
N SER A 57 -0.48 10.16 30.31
CA SER A 57 -1.53 9.55 29.48
C SER A 57 -0.91 8.86 28.26
N ILE A 58 -1.37 7.66 27.94
CA ILE A 58 -0.96 6.95 26.71
C ILE A 58 -2.14 6.86 25.76
N SER A 59 -1.90 7.16 24.49
CA SER A 59 -2.88 7.04 23.42
C SER A 59 -2.32 6.26 22.24
N GLU A 60 -3.16 5.38 21.67
CA GLU A 60 -2.85 4.73 20.41
C GLU A 60 -3.16 5.67 19.24
N VAL A 61 -2.21 5.79 18.31
CA VAL A 61 -2.37 6.56 17.06
C VAL A 61 -2.16 5.67 15.84
N GLY A 62 -2.55 6.18 14.66
CA GLY A 62 -2.28 5.51 13.39
C GLY A 62 -0.80 5.61 12.98
N CYS A 63 -0.47 5.06 11.81
CA CYS A 63 0.87 5.20 11.23
C CYS A 63 0.95 6.47 10.39
N MET A 64 2.05 7.22 10.52
CA MET A 64 2.29 8.41 9.70
C MET A 64 2.89 8.12 8.31
N GLY A 65 2.98 6.84 7.92
CA GLY A 65 3.53 6.41 6.64
C GLY A 65 5.00 6.00 6.68
N LEU A 66 5.70 6.19 7.78
CA LEU A 66 7.11 5.88 7.97
C LEU A 66 7.32 4.44 8.44
N CYS A 67 6.84 3.46 7.66
CA CYS A 67 6.84 2.05 8.07
C CYS A 67 8.24 1.49 8.36
N SER A 68 9.28 2.00 7.68
CA SER A 68 10.69 1.61 7.92
C SER A 68 11.27 2.13 9.24
N TYR A 69 10.59 3.08 9.90
CA TYR A 69 11.04 3.69 11.16
C TYR A 69 10.25 3.19 12.37
N GLU A 70 9.23 2.34 12.17
CA GLU A 70 8.41 1.79 13.26
C GLU A 70 9.24 0.88 14.21
N PRO A 71 8.88 0.78 15.49
CA PRO A 71 7.81 1.49 16.20
C PRO A 71 8.12 2.97 16.43
N LEU A 72 7.10 3.81 16.18
CA LEU A 72 7.16 5.26 16.41
C LEU A 72 6.45 5.62 17.72
N VAL A 73 7.08 6.52 18.48
CA VAL A 73 6.53 7.04 19.74
C VAL A 73 6.68 8.56 19.75
N ILE A 74 5.58 9.28 20.00
CA ILE A 74 5.61 10.74 20.20
C ILE A 74 5.42 11.01 21.69
N ILE A 75 6.34 11.76 22.29
CA ILE A 75 6.22 12.23 23.68
C ILE A 75 5.98 13.74 23.66
N ILE A 76 4.86 14.14 24.26
CA ILE A 76 4.44 15.53 24.45
C ILE A 76 4.58 15.82 25.92
N LYS A 77 5.57 16.64 26.28
CA LYS A 77 5.86 17.03 27.66
C LYS A 77 5.52 18.50 27.86
N PRO A 78 4.81 18.87 28.95
CA PRO A 78 4.46 20.28 29.24
C PRO A 78 5.68 21.21 29.18
N GLY A 79 5.54 22.33 28.47
CA GLY A 79 6.62 23.31 28.31
C GLY A 79 7.72 22.95 27.32
N ASN A 80 7.68 21.74 26.73
CA ASN A 80 8.66 21.28 25.74
C ASN A 80 8.00 21.05 24.37
N VAL A 81 8.82 21.02 23.30
CA VAL A 81 8.37 20.62 21.97
C VAL A 81 8.06 19.12 21.96
N ALA A 82 7.02 18.72 21.23
CA ALA A 82 6.68 17.31 21.07
C ALA A 82 7.71 16.60 20.18
N ILE A 83 8.32 15.54 20.68
CA ILE A 83 9.40 14.79 19.99
C ILE A 83 8.86 13.41 19.55
N CYS A 84 9.14 13.06 18.30
CA CYS A 84 8.90 11.74 17.75
C CYS A 84 10.19 10.93 17.78
N TYR A 85 10.10 9.73 18.32
CA TYR A 85 11.18 8.74 18.43
C TYR A 85 10.91 7.56 17.49
N HIS A 86 11.98 6.92 16.99
CA HIS A 86 11.89 5.82 16.04
C HIS A 86 12.62 4.55 16.51
N HIS A 87 12.26 3.40 15.92
CA HIS A 87 12.82 2.08 16.24
C HIS A 87 12.80 1.77 17.75
N ILE A 88 11.77 2.26 18.43
CA ILE A 88 11.61 2.07 19.86
C ILE A 88 11.24 0.61 20.15
N ASN A 89 11.87 0.04 21.19
CA ASN A 89 11.62 -1.32 21.63
C ASN A 89 11.54 -1.40 23.17
N GLU A 90 11.22 -2.56 23.72
CA GLU A 90 11.10 -2.77 25.15
C GLU A 90 12.36 -2.38 25.97
N GLN A 91 13.54 -2.44 25.36
CA GLN A 91 14.81 -2.09 26.01
C GLN A 91 15.06 -0.57 26.04
N THR A 92 14.55 0.16 25.04
CA THR A 92 14.70 1.63 24.94
C THR A 92 13.65 2.40 25.75
N VAL A 93 12.46 1.81 25.99
CA VAL A 93 11.39 2.46 26.77
C VAL A 93 11.84 2.88 28.17
N PRO A 94 12.48 2.03 29.00
CA PRO A 94 12.96 2.45 30.32
C PRO A 94 13.95 3.61 30.27
N GLN A 95 14.78 3.68 29.23
CA GLN A 95 15.73 4.80 29.02
C GLN A 95 14.98 6.11 28.72
N LEU A 96 13.98 6.10 27.84
CA LEU A 96 13.16 7.27 27.55
C LEU A 96 12.39 7.74 28.79
N VAL A 97 11.86 6.83 29.59
CA VAL A 97 11.15 7.18 30.83
C VAL A 97 12.10 7.78 31.84
N GLU A 98 13.26 7.18 32.09
CA GLU A 98 14.21 7.67 33.08
C GLU A 98 14.89 8.96 32.66
N ARG A 99 15.37 9.04 31.42
CA ARG A 99 16.13 10.20 30.94
C ARG A 99 15.20 11.36 30.57
N TYR A 100 14.18 11.14 29.72
CA TYR A 100 13.38 12.26 29.23
C TYR A 100 12.19 12.59 30.14
N ILE A 101 11.40 11.59 30.56
CA ILE A 101 10.19 11.88 31.33
C ILE A 101 10.54 12.39 32.72
N LYS A 102 11.53 11.79 33.41
CA LYS A 102 11.94 12.18 34.77
C LYS A 102 13.00 13.28 34.81
N ASN A 103 14.01 13.22 33.94
CA ASN A 103 15.22 14.03 34.07
C ASN A 103 15.42 15.07 32.95
N ASP A 104 14.43 15.32 32.08
CA ASP A 104 14.42 16.32 31.01
C ASP A 104 15.53 16.15 29.93
N ASP A 105 16.17 14.98 29.84
CA ASP A 105 17.11 14.68 28.75
C ASP A 105 16.35 14.08 27.56
N PRO A 106 16.23 14.79 26.44
CA PRO A 106 15.34 14.42 25.31
C PRO A 106 15.81 13.23 24.51
N CYS A 107 16.88 12.53 24.86
CA CYS A 107 17.41 11.36 24.14
C CYS A 107 17.49 11.60 22.62
N LEU A 108 18.18 12.65 22.20
CA LEU A 108 18.22 13.09 20.79
C LEU A 108 18.73 12.02 19.82
N GLU A 109 19.55 11.09 20.31
CA GLU A 109 20.05 9.96 19.53
C GLU A 109 18.95 8.96 19.07
N LEU A 110 17.79 9.00 19.74
CA LEU A 110 16.61 8.19 19.36
C LEU A 110 15.54 9.03 18.64
N ALA A 111 15.75 10.35 18.57
CA ALA A 111 14.76 11.25 18.01
C ALA A 111 14.77 11.24 16.48
N LEU A 112 13.59 11.11 15.87
CA LEU A 112 13.38 11.32 14.45
C LEU A 112 13.23 12.81 14.14
N GLY A 113 12.54 13.57 15.02
CA GLY A 113 12.30 14.98 14.83
C GLY A 113 11.20 15.52 15.75
N THR A 114 10.91 16.82 15.64
CA THR A 114 9.81 17.47 16.36
C THR A 114 8.51 17.42 15.58
N VAL A 115 7.38 17.30 16.28
CA VAL A 115 6.04 17.20 15.67
C VAL A 115 5.39 18.57 15.51
N VAL A 116 5.61 19.48 16.45
CA VAL A 116 5.06 20.84 16.46
C VAL A 116 6.21 21.82 16.61
N GLY A 117 6.27 22.80 15.73
CA GLY A 117 7.21 23.88 15.53
C GLY A 117 8.38 24.03 16.51
N GLY A 118 9.60 24.07 15.99
CA GLY A 118 10.82 24.43 16.70
C GLY A 118 11.91 24.65 15.68
N GLY A 119 12.52 25.81 15.67
CA GLY A 119 13.77 26.01 14.93
C GLY A 119 14.92 25.46 15.77
N GLY A 120 15.61 24.41 15.26
CA GLY A 120 16.75 23.82 15.94
C GLY A 120 16.82 22.30 15.85
N GLU A 121 17.66 21.68 16.64
CA GLU A 121 17.73 20.24 16.78
C GLU A 121 16.77 19.74 17.87
N PRO A 122 16.04 18.60 17.66
CA PRO A 122 15.95 17.86 16.39
C PRO A 122 15.10 18.58 15.34
N VAL A 123 15.37 18.29 14.06
CA VAL A 123 14.69 18.89 12.90
C VAL A 123 13.18 18.66 12.98
N HIS A 124 12.39 19.63 12.53
CA HIS A 124 10.94 19.45 12.45
C HIS A 124 10.59 18.40 11.38
N ILE A 125 9.76 17.39 11.73
CA ILE A 125 9.43 16.27 10.84
C ILE A 125 9.00 16.70 9.43
N PRO A 126 8.11 17.69 9.24
CA PRO A 126 7.78 18.19 7.91
C PRO A 126 8.96 18.77 7.11
N GLU A 127 10.06 19.13 7.75
CA GLU A 127 11.28 19.66 7.12
C GLU A 127 12.29 18.56 6.78
N LEU A 128 12.06 17.31 7.20
CA LEU A 128 12.86 16.17 6.75
C LEU A 128 12.76 16.04 5.24
N GLU A 129 13.87 15.74 4.56
CA GLU A 129 13.95 15.66 3.10
C GLU A 129 12.86 14.78 2.50
N LEU A 130 12.58 13.63 3.12
CA LEU A 130 11.55 12.70 2.67
C LEU A 130 10.11 13.28 2.73
N PHE A 131 9.86 14.36 3.49
CA PHE A 131 8.57 15.04 3.53
C PHE A 131 8.50 16.29 2.63
N SER A 132 9.63 16.85 2.23
CA SER A 132 9.69 18.10 1.45
C SER A 132 8.96 18.02 0.11
N TYR A 133 8.88 16.81 -0.48
CA TYR A 133 8.17 16.54 -1.74
C TYR A 133 6.73 16.06 -1.54
N GLN A 134 6.28 15.89 -0.29
CA GLN A 134 4.96 15.36 0.02
C GLN A 134 3.96 16.49 0.33
N GLN A 135 2.72 16.26 -0.06
CA GLN A 135 1.57 17.08 0.35
C GLN A 135 0.51 16.17 0.95
N ARG A 136 0.41 16.17 2.26
CA ARG A 136 -0.41 15.23 3.02
C ARG A 136 -1.83 15.76 3.21
N LEU A 137 -2.76 15.35 2.35
CA LEU A 137 -4.19 15.65 2.45
C LEU A 137 -4.97 14.52 3.11
N LEU A 138 -4.80 13.29 2.62
CA LEU A 138 -5.41 12.09 3.21
C LEU A 138 -4.72 11.72 4.52
N MET A 139 -3.40 11.83 4.54
CA MET A 139 -2.59 11.44 5.70
C MET A 139 -2.39 12.57 6.71
N ARG A 140 -3.10 13.70 6.61
CA ARG A 140 -2.92 14.88 7.49
C ARG A 140 -3.08 14.58 8.98
N ASN A 141 -3.96 13.64 9.33
CA ASN A 141 -4.25 13.24 10.71
C ASN A 141 -3.48 11.97 11.14
N CYS A 142 -2.90 11.25 10.18
CA CYS A 142 -2.28 9.95 10.42
C CYS A 142 -0.99 10.09 11.26
N GLY A 143 -0.91 9.34 12.35
CA GLY A 143 0.21 9.36 13.30
C GLY A 143 0.08 10.40 14.42
N TYR A 144 -0.88 11.30 14.35
CA TYR A 144 -1.11 12.35 15.33
C TYR A 144 -2.44 12.22 16.06
N ASN A 145 -3.50 11.89 15.35
CA ASN A 145 -4.83 11.70 15.90
C ASN A 145 -5.03 10.26 16.36
N SER A 146 -5.67 10.07 17.50
CA SER A 146 -6.13 8.74 17.89
C SER A 146 -7.37 8.36 17.07
N PRO A 147 -7.36 7.23 16.35
CA PRO A 147 -8.55 6.74 15.63
C PRO A 147 -9.64 6.23 16.58
N LEU A 148 -9.34 6.12 17.88
CA LEU A 148 -10.25 5.71 18.94
C LEU A 148 -10.94 6.90 19.62
N GLU A 149 -10.67 8.14 19.19
CA GLU A 149 -11.14 9.37 19.80
C GLU A 149 -11.70 10.33 18.73
N ILE A 150 -13.02 10.31 18.51
CA ILE A 150 -13.68 11.20 17.53
C ILE A 150 -13.40 12.69 17.78
N ASP A 151 -13.19 13.08 19.05
CA ASP A 151 -12.90 14.46 19.42
C ASP A 151 -11.59 14.96 18.81
N HIS A 152 -10.58 14.09 18.58
CA HIS A 152 -9.35 14.46 17.87
C HIS A 152 -9.63 14.82 16.40
N TYR A 153 -10.46 14.01 15.72
CA TYR A 153 -10.87 14.31 14.35
C TYR A 153 -11.67 15.62 14.25
N ILE A 154 -12.64 15.82 15.16
CA ILE A 154 -13.46 17.03 15.19
C ILE A 154 -12.60 18.26 15.48
N ALA A 155 -11.66 18.20 16.43
CA ALA A 155 -10.77 19.30 16.78
C ALA A 155 -9.89 19.75 15.61
N CYS A 156 -9.52 18.82 14.72
CA CYS A 156 -8.79 19.08 13.48
C CYS A 156 -9.69 19.52 12.31
N GLY A 157 -10.94 19.89 12.58
CA GLY A 157 -11.90 20.39 11.58
C GLY A 157 -12.76 19.30 10.92
N GLY A 158 -12.71 18.07 11.45
CA GLY A 158 -13.57 16.98 10.97
C GLY A 158 -15.06 17.27 11.10
N TYR A 159 -15.86 16.68 10.24
CA TYR A 159 -17.30 16.87 10.06
C TYR A 159 -17.72 18.30 9.69
N SER A 160 -16.77 19.22 9.47
CA SER A 160 -17.08 20.56 8.94
C SER A 160 -17.52 20.51 7.48
N GLY A 161 -16.95 19.59 6.70
CA GLY A 161 -17.37 19.33 5.33
C GLY A 161 -18.81 18.84 5.26
N LEU A 162 -19.19 17.88 6.10
CA LEU A 162 -20.57 17.39 6.22
C LEU A 162 -21.53 18.50 6.66
N ALA A 163 -21.15 19.28 7.69
CA ALA A 163 -21.98 20.39 8.16
C ALA A 163 -22.17 21.50 7.09
N ARG A 164 -21.21 21.68 6.19
CA ARG A 164 -21.35 22.55 5.02
C ARG A 164 -22.24 21.89 3.95
N ALA A 165 -22.02 20.62 3.64
CA ALA A 165 -22.81 19.86 2.67
C ALA A 165 -24.31 19.92 2.98
N LEU A 166 -24.69 19.74 4.26
CA LEU A 166 -26.09 19.78 4.70
C LEU A 166 -26.77 21.16 4.53
N ARG A 167 -26.03 22.22 4.19
CA ARG A 167 -26.56 23.55 3.87
C ARG A 167 -26.65 23.81 2.37
N LEU A 168 -26.06 22.94 1.58
CA LEU A 168 -26.06 22.98 0.12
C LEU A 168 -27.16 22.05 -0.41
N ASN A 169 -27.64 22.30 -1.62
CA ASN A 169 -28.44 21.30 -2.31
C ASN A 169 -27.54 20.23 -2.98
N PRO A 170 -28.06 19.04 -3.31
CA PRO A 170 -27.30 17.98 -3.95
C PRO A 170 -26.54 18.39 -5.22
N ALA A 171 -27.13 19.24 -6.07
CA ALA A 171 -26.50 19.69 -7.30
C ALA A 171 -25.28 20.60 -7.04
N GLU A 172 -25.32 21.42 -5.99
CA GLU A 172 -24.18 22.26 -5.57
C GLU A 172 -23.02 21.40 -5.06
N ILE A 173 -23.31 20.32 -4.30
CA ILE A 173 -22.28 19.38 -3.83
C ILE A 173 -21.61 18.69 -5.02
N ILE A 174 -22.42 18.19 -5.97
CA ILE A 174 -21.90 17.56 -7.20
C ILE A 174 -21.08 18.58 -8.00
N GLY A 175 -21.52 19.84 -8.06
CA GLY A 175 -20.79 20.94 -8.71
C GLY A 175 -19.42 21.21 -8.06
N GLU A 176 -19.30 21.18 -6.73
CA GLU A 176 -18.02 21.34 -6.05
C GLU A 176 -17.07 20.15 -6.34
N VAL A 177 -17.60 18.92 -6.37
CA VAL A 177 -16.81 17.74 -6.76
C VAL A 177 -16.40 17.80 -8.24
N GLU A 178 -17.25 18.35 -9.12
CA GLU A 178 -16.92 18.55 -10.53
C GLU A 178 -15.80 19.57 -10.71
N LYS A 179 -15.87 20.75 -10.07
CA LYS A 179 -14.80 21.75 -10.07
C LYS A 179 -13.48 21.17 -9.57
N SER A 180 -13.53 20.25 -8.61
CA SER A 180 -12.32 19.61 -8.09
C SER A 180 -11.59 18.74 -9.11
N CYS A 181 -12.24 18.35 -10.20
CA CYS A 181 -11.76 17.40 -11.21
C CYS A 181 -11.25 16.07 -10.59
N LEU A 182 -11.76 15.68 -9.40
CA LEU A 182 -11.34 14.47 -8.73
C LEU A 182 -11.65 13.23 -9.58
N ARG A 183 -10.62 12.47 -9.91
CA ARG A 183 -10.75 11.12 -10.49
C ARG A 183 -10.71 10.07 -9.37
N GLY A 184 -11.51 9.00 -9.51
CA GLY A 184 -11.57 7.92 -8.52
C GLY A 184 -10.20 7.28 -8.24
N ARG A 185 -9.89 7.06 -6.96
CA ARG A 185 -8.60 6.54 -6.47
C ARG A 185 -8.57 5.02 -6.27
N GLY A 186 -9.60 4.32 -6.76
CA GLY A 186 -9.64 2.85 -6.76
C GLY A 186 -8.98 2.16 -7.96
N GLY A 187 -8.26 2.92 -8.81
CA GLY A 187 -7.46 2.39 -9.91
C GLY A 187 -7.94 2.74 -11.32
N ALA A 188 -9.24 2.85 -11.56
CA ALA A 188 -9.80 3.11 -12.90
C ALA A 188 -9.77 4.60 -13.30
N GLY A 189 -9.66 5.53 -12.34
CA GLY A 189 -9.59 6.95 -12.61
C GLY A 189 -10.86 7.57 -13.21
N TYR A 190 -12.04 6.98 -12.96
CA TYR A 190 -13.30 7.53 -13.45
C TYR A 190 -13.66 8.83 -12.71
N PRO A 191 -14.18 9.88 -13.38
CA PRO A 191 -14.54 11.14 -12.72
C PRO A 191 -15.55 10.93 -11.60
N ALA A 192 -15.22 11.40 -10.39
CA ALA A 192 -16.06 11.19 -9.20
C ALA A 192 -17.40 11.92 -9.31
N ALA A 193 -17.41 13.14 -9.89
CA ALA A 193 -18.62 13.93 -10.11
C ALA A 193 -19.61 13.23 -11.05
N ASP A 194 -19.13 12.57 -12.10
CA ASP A 194 -19.99 11.86 -13.04
C ASP A 194 -20.68 10.67 -12.39
N LYS A 195 -19.97 9.93 -11.52
CA LYS A 195 -20.58 8.85 -10.74
C LYS A 195 -21.70 9.37 -9.82
N LEU A 196 -21.42 10.46 -9.10
CA LEU A 196 -22.43 11.12 -8.26
C LEU A 196 -23.63 11.57 -9.08
N ARG A 197 -23.40 12.26 -10.19
CA ARG A 197 -24.46 12.78 -11.08
C ARG A 197 -25.31 11.65 -11.64
N HIS A 198 -24.70 10.59 -12.17
CA HIS A 198 -25.43 9.45 -12.70
C HIS A 198 -26.31 8.77 -11.64
N CYS A 199 -25.78 8.61 -10.42
CA CYS A 199 -26.55 8.03 -9.33
C CYS A 199 -27.66 8.97 -8.84
N TYR A 200 -27.38 10.27 -8.72
CA TYR A 200 -28.37 11.29 -8.35
C TYR A 200 -29.54 11.33 -9.34
N MET A 201 -29.26 11.34 -10.64
CA MET A 201 -30.27 11.42 -11.70
C MET A 201 -31.02 10.10 -11.93
N SER A 202 -30.50 8.97 -11.45
CA SER A 202 -31.16 7.68 -11.61
C SER A 202 -32.49 7.64 -10.82
N PRO A 203 -33.59 7.15 -11.45
CA PRO A 203 -34.90 7.10 -10.78
C PRO A 203 -34.89 6.08 -9.64
N GLY A 204 -35.71 6.34 -8.64
CA GLY A 204 -35.94 5.46 -7.47
C GLY A 204 -35.80 6.20 -6.15
N ASP A 205 -36.63 5.83 -5.20
CA ASP A 205 -36.71 6.47 -3.86
C ASP A 205 -35.60 5.93 -2.91
N THR A 206 -35.04 4.75 -3.22
CA THR A 206 -33.99 4.12 -2.41
C THR A 206 -32.70 4.06 -3.20
N LYS A 207 -31.63 4.62 -2.63
CA LYS A 207 -30.27 4.58 -3.18
C LYS A 207 -29.29 4.17 -2.10
N TYR A 208 -28.13 3.69 -2.51
CA TYR A 208 -27.09 3.20 -1.59
C TYR A 208 -25.72 3.80 -1.90
N VAL A 209 -24.88 3.91 -0.86
CA VAL A 209 -23.46 4.21 -0.98
C VAL A 209 -22.66 2.97 -0.59
N VAL A 210 -21.67 2.58 -1.39
CA VAL A 210 -20.72 1.53 -1.05
C VAL A 210 -19.33 2.13 -1.03
N CYS A 211 -18.69 2.02 0.12
CA CYS A 211 -17.25 2.20 0.28
C CYS A 211 -16.57 0.87 -0.05
N ASN A 212 -15.89 0.83 -1.18
CA ASN A 212 -15.09 -0.32 -1.56
C ASN A 212 -13.72 -0.23 -0.88
N ALA A 213 -13.54 -1.04 0.15
CA ALA A 213 -12.32 -1.19 0.93
C ALA A 213 -11.68 -2.59 0.74
N ASP A 214 -11.95 -3.22 -0.41
CA ASP A 214 -11.33 -4.49 -0.82
C ASP A 214 -9.98 -4.22 -1.51
N GLU A 215 -8.99 -3.82 -0.73
CA GLU A 215 -7.62 -3.57 -1.19
C GLU A 215 -6.82 -4.88 -1.16
N GLY A 216 -6.77 -5.59 -2.29
CA GLY A 216 -6.17 -6.92 -2.39
C GLY A 216 -4.84 -6.98 -3.14
N ASP A 217 -4.32 -5.87 -3.66
CA ASP A 217 -3.05 -5.80 -4.39
C ASP A 217 -1.86 -6.13 -3.48
N PRO A 218 -0.94 -7.05 -3.86
CA PRO A 218 0.30 -7.27 -3.14
C PRO A 218 1.12 -5.97 -3.03
N GLY A 219 1.50 -5.63 -1.79
CA GLY A 219 2.25 -4.41 -1.50
C GLY A 219 1.42 -3.13 -1.39
N ALA A 220 0.10 -3.18 -1.61
CA ALA A 220 -0.81 -2.07 -1.41
C ALA A 220 -1.48 -2.14 -0.03
N PHE A 221 -1.44 -1.05 0.74
CA PHE A 221 -2.03 -0.97 2.08
C PHE A 221 -2.48 0.47 2.44
N MET A 222 -2.80 1.28 1.43
CA MET A 222 -3.19 2.67 1.61
C MET A 222 -4.58 2.81 2.21
N ASP A 223 -5.56 2.03 1.68
CA ASP A 223 -6.94 2.03 2.16
C ASP A 223 -7.00 1.48 3.58
N ARG A 224 -6.31 0.37 3.85
CA ARG A 224 -6.16 -0.20 5.18
C ARG A 224 -5.62 0.82 6.18
N LEU A 225 -4.53 1.52 5.82
CA LEU A 225 -3.93 2.50 6.72
C LEU A 225 -4.87 3.66 7.03
N LEU A 226 -5.63 4.17 6.05
CA LEU A 226 -6.63 5.21 6.28
C LEU A 226 -7.73 4.73 7.23
N LEU A 227 -8.24 3.51 7.03
CA LEU A 227 -9.25 2.92 7.93
C LEU A 227 -8.71 2.67 9.34
N GLU A 228 -7.43 2.36 9.47
CA GLU A 228 -6.76 2.18 10.75
C GLU A 228 -6.38 3.51 11.43
N SER A 229 -6.11 4.59 10.68
CA SER A 229 -5.52 5.81 11.21
C SER A 229 -6.47 7.01 11.25
N ASP A 230 -7.39 7.13 10.29
CA ASP A 230 -8.36 8.23 10.17
C ASP A 230 -9.72 7.75 9.63
N PRO A 231 -10.39 6.78 10.30
CA PRO A 231 -11.65 6.21 9.83
C PRO A 231 -12.76 7.25 9.67
N HIS A 232 -12.77 8.30 10.50
CA HIS A 232 -13.79 9.35 10.47
C HIS A 232 -13.79 10.15 9.16
N SER A 233 -12.64 10.32 8.50
CA SER A 233 -12.60 10.99 7.19
C SER A 233 -13.37 10.23 6.11
N VAL A 234 -13.35 8.90 6.20
CA VAL A 234 -14.10 8.01 5.30
C VAL A 234 -15.58 8.05 5.63
N LEU A 235 -15.96 7.98 6.92
CA LEU A 235 -17.36 8.05 7.37
C LEU A 235 -18.01 9.38 6.98
N GLU A 236 -17.31 10.51 7.19
CA GLU A 236 -17.76 11.82 6.76
C GLU A 236 -17.96 11.89 5.24
N GLY A 237 -16.99 11.38 4.48
CA GLY A 237 -17.10 11.32 3.02
C GLY A 237 -18.26 10.48 2.52
N MET A 238 -18.55 9.37 3.18
CA MET A 238 -19.74 8.54 2.87
C MET A 238 -21.05 9.28 3.15
N ALA A 239 -21.13 10.00 4.26
CA ALA A 239 -22.34 10.79 4.61
C ALA A 239 -22.56 11.94 3.61
N ILE A 240 -21.50 12.64 3.19
CA ILE A 240 -21.56 13.68 2.14
C ILE A 240 -22.03 13.07 0.81
N ALA A 241 -21.45 11.95 0.40
CA ALA A 241 -21.84 11.25 -0.83
C ALA A 241 -23.29 10.76 -0.77
N GLY A 242 -23.72 10.23 0.39
CA GLY A 242 -25.08 9.78 0.63
C GLY A 242 -26.09 10.92 0.48
N TYR A 243 -25.82 12.04 1.12
CA TYR A 243 -26.66 13.23 1.02
C TYR A 243 -26.74 13.76 -0.43
N ALA A 244 -25.60 13.81 -1.13
CA ALA A 244 -25.54 14.27 -2.52
C ALA A 244 -26.37 13.43 -3.50
N ILE A 245 -26.60 12.15 -3.23
CA ILE A 245 -27.39 11.28 -4.11
C ILE A 245 -28.79 10.96 -3.57
N GLY A 246 -29.10 11.36 -2.33
CA GLY A 246 -30.34 11.04 -1.64
C GLY A 246 -30.38 9.61 -1.08
N ALA A 247 -29.25 9.08 -0.62
CA ALA A 247 -29.17 7.77 0.03
C ALA A 247 -29.25 7.90 1.55
N GLU A 248 -29.95 6.97 2.21
CA GLU A 248 -30.04 6.88 3.69
C GLU A 248 -29.20 5.75 4.27
N ARG A 249 -28.60 4.90 3.44
CA ARG A 249 -27.78 3.76 3.88
C ARG A 249 -26.50 3.64 3.08
N GLY A 250 -25.42 3.33 3.81
CA GLY A 250 -24.11 3.03 3.26
C GLY A 250 -23.59 1.67 3.72
N PHE A 251 -22.68 1.10 2.94
CA PHE A 251 -22.01 -0.16 3.24
C PHE A 251 -20.51 0.02 3.07
N ILE A 252 -19.71 -0.41 4.05
CA ILE A 252 -18.24 -0.50 3.92
C ILE A 252 -17.92 -1.97 3.69
N TYR A 253 -17.50 -2.31 2.47
CA TYR A 253 -17.04 -3.65 2.14
C TYR A 253 -15.55 -3.74 2.38
N VAL A 254 -15.14 -4.39 3.46
CA VAL A 254 -13.77 -4.48 3.95
C VAL A 254 -13.31 -5.94 4.03
N ARG A 255 -12.04 -6.20 3.74
CA ARG A 255 -11.45 -7.54 3.81
C ARG A 255 -11.44 -8.07 5.25
N GLU A 256 -11.78 -9.35 5.43
CA GLU A 256 -11.69 -10.03 6.75
C GLU A 256 -10.23 -10.05 7.29
N GLU A 257 -9.24 -10.01 6.40
CA GLU A 257 -7.82 -9.94 6.74
C GLU A 257 -7.38 -8.60 7.35
N TYR A 258 -8.30 -7.63 7.49
CA TYR A 258 -8.05 -6.33 8.11
C TYR A 258 -8.75 -6.17 9.48
N PRO A 259 -8.49 -7.08 10.46
CA PRO A 259 -9.24 -7.08 11.73
C PRO A 259 -9.08 -5.78 12.51
N LEU A 260 -7.90 -5.13 12.46
CA LEU A 260 -7.66 -3.85 13.12
C LEU A 260 -8.50 -2.72 12.48
N ALA A 261 -8.56 -2.65 11.16
CA ALA A 261 -9.38 -1.68 10.45
C ALA A 261 -10.87 -1.86 10.77
N ILE A 262 -11.34 -3.12 10.80
CA ILE A 262 -12.72 -3.46 11.18
C ILE A 262 -13.03 -2.98 12.61
N HIS A 263 -12.15 -3.26 13.57
CA HIS A 263 -12.32 -2.84 14.96
C HIS A 263 -12.37 -1.30 15.09
N ARG A 264 -11.44 -0.60 14.44
CA ARG A 264 -11.40 0.87 14.48
C ARG A 264 -12.60 1.51 13.77
N LEU A 265 -13.08 0.93 12.67
CA LEU A 265 -14.32 1.35 12.02
C LEU A 265 -15.54 1.15 12.91
N GLN A 266 -15.65 0.01 13.61
CA GLN A 266 -16.77 -0.23 14.55
C GLN A 266 -16.78 0.81 15.67
N THR A 267 -15.61 1.12 16.25
CA THR A 267 -15.46 2.15 17.27
C THR A 267 -15.84 3.53 16.72
N ALA A 268 -15.34 3.89 15.54
CA ALA A 268 -15.64 5.18 14.91
C ALA A 268 -17.12 5.34 14.57
N LEU A 269 -17.78 4.29 14.08
CA LEU A 269 -19.22 4.30 13.81
C LEU A 269 -20.04 4.52 15.08
N ALA A 270 -19.73 3.80 16.17
CA ALA A 270 -20.42 3.98 17.46
C ALA A 270 -20.29 5.43 17.96
N GLN A 271 -19.08 5.98 17.92
CA GLN A 271 -18.83 7.38 18.31
C GLN A 271 -19.52 8.39 17.40
N ALA A 272 -19.57 8.14 16.09
CA ALA A 272 -20.24 9.02 15.13
C ALA A 272 -21.76 9.09 15.36
N VAL A 273 -22.38 7.95 15.70
CA VAL A 273 -23.79 7.89 16.06
C VAL A 273 -24.04 8.58 17.41
N GLU A 274 -23.21 8.33 18.42
CA GLU A 274 -23.30 8.98 19.73
C GLU A 274 -23.21 10.51 19.65
N LYS A 275 -22.31 11.04 18.81
CA LYS A 275 -22.16 12.48 18.58
C LYS A 275 -23.23 13.07 17.66
N GLY A 276 -24.09 12.26 17.06
CA GLY A 276 -25.16 12.70 16.15
C GLY A 276 -24.64 13.21 14.80
N VAL A 277 -23.44 12.75 14.38
CA VAL A 277 -22.89 13.05 13.04
C VAL A 277 -23.23 11.94 12.03
N LEU A 278 -23.80 10.83 12.51
CA LEU A 278 -24.46 9.76 11.74
C LEU A 278 -25.74 9.34 12.48
N GLY A 279 -26.58 8.55 11.83
CA GLY A 279 -27.81 7.97 12.39
C GLY A 279 -29.08 8.66 11.89
N SER A 280 -30.13 8.72 12.75
CA SER A 280 -31.49 9.09 12.36
C SER A 280 -31.71 10.58 12.08
N ASP A 281 -30.82 11.44 12.56
CA ASP A 281 -30.90 12.91 12.39
C ASP A 281 -29.50 13.52 12.43
N VAL A 282 -28.82 13.51 11.29
CA VAL A 282 -27.45 13.97 11.16
C VAL A 282 -27.33 15.46 11.41
N LEU A 283 -26.65 15.84 12.50
CA LEU A 283 -26.44 17.23 12.94
C LEU A 283 -27.74 18.05 13.09
N GLY A 284 -28.88 17.42 13.33
CA GLY A 284 -30.20 18.10 13.47
C GLY A 284 -30.76 18.63 12.15
N SER A 285 -30.36 18.06 11.02
CA SER A 285 -30.76 18.50 9.66
C SER A 285 -32.01 17.81 9.12
N GLY A 286 -32.51 16.77 9.81
CA GLY A 286 -33.54 15.87 9.29
C GLY A 286 -33.01 14.82 8.30
N TYR A 287 -31.73 14.86 7.92
CA TYR A 287 -31.10 13.83 7.10
C TYR A 287 -30.77 12.61 7.96
N LYS A 288 -31.10 11.43 7.44
CA LYS A 288 -30.77 10.15 8.03
C LYS A 288 -29.69 9.46 7.23
N PHE A 289 -28.64 8.95 7.89
CA PHE A 289 -27.63 8.12 7.22
C PHE A 289 -27.02 7.09 8.16
N ASP A 290 -27.24 5.82 7.86
CA ASP A 290 -26.71 4.67 8.59
C ASP A 290 -25.64 3.96 7.76
N ILE A 291 -24.59 3.47 8.41
CA ILE A 291 -23.48 2.73 7.75
C ILE A 291 -23.36 1.35 8.38
N GLU A 292 -23.25 0.33 7.53
CA GLU A 292 -23.02 -1.06 7.91
C GLU A 292 -21.67 -1.55 7.39
N ILE A 293 -20.93 -2.32 8.21
CA ILE A 293 -19.67 -2.95 7.81
C ILE A 293 -19.97 -4.37 7.32
N VAL A 294 -19.58 -4.65 6.07
CA VAL A 294 -19.68 -5.97 5.45
C VAL A 294 -18.27 -6.54 5.28
N ARG A 295 -18.04 -7.71 5.88
CA ARG A 295 -16.74 -8.39 5.81
C ARG A 295 -16.63 -9.22 4.55
N GLY A 296 -15.58 -8.99 3.79
CA GLY A 296 -15.29 -9.72 2.57
C GLY A 296 -14.53 -11.02 2.83
N ALA A 297 -14.73 -12.04 1.99
CA ALA A 297 -14.08 -13.34 2.12
C ALA A 297 -12.64 -13.40 1.53
N GLY A 298 -11.98 -12.28 1.33
CA GLY A 298 -10.57 -12.20 0.92
C GLY A 298 -10.29 -12.37 -0.57
N ALA A 299 -11.29 -12.46 -1.44
CA ALA A 299 -11.09 -12.60 -2.88
C ALA A 299 -10.82 -11.24 -3.54
N PHE A 300 -9.69 -11.06 -4.21
CA PHE A 300 -9.31 -9.84 -4.93
C PHE A 300 -10.36 -9.38 -5.96
N ILE A 301 -10.99 -10.35 -6.63
CA ILE A 301 -12.05 -10.03 -7.61
C ILE A 301 -13.25 -9.32 -6.98
N SER A 302 -13.46 -9.43 -5.67
CA SER A 302 -14.54 -8.74 -4.96
C SER A 302 -14.37 -7.22 -4.95
N GLY A 303 -13.17 -6.71 -5.27
CA GLY A 303 -12.92 -5.28 -5.49
C GLY A 303 -13.51 -4.72 -6.80
N GLU A 304 -13.95 -5.56 -7.74
CA GLU A 304 -14.70 -5.11 -8.91
C GLU A 304 -16.11 -4.68 -8.50
N GLU A 305 -16.57 -3.50 -8.93
CA GLU A 305 -17.80 -2.85 -8.45
C GLU A 305 -19.02 -3.79 -8.42
N THR A 306 -19.22 -4.57 -9.50
CA THR A 306 -20.39 -5.46 -9.60
C THR A 306 -20.21 -6.75 -8.81
N ALA A 307 -18.97 -7.17 -8.60
CA ALA A 307 -18.62 -8.29 -7.73
C ALA A 307 -18.75 -7.91 -6.26
N THR A 308 -18.35 -6.68 -5.88
CA THR A 308 -18.58 -6.11 -4.53
C THR A 308 -20.08 -6.10 -4.19
N ILE A 309 -20.91 -5.63 -5.13
CA ILE A 309 -22.38 -5.63 -4.98
C ILE A 309 -22.90 -7.05 -4.77
N ALA A 310 -22.47 -8.00 -5.60
CA ALA A 310 -22.87 -9.40 -5.46
C ALA A 310 -22.47 -10.00 -4.11
N ALA A 311 -21.27 -9.65 -3.61
CA ALA A 311 -20.79 -10.11 -2.30
C ALA A 311 -21.62 -9.55 -1.14
N ILE A 312 -21.95 -8.24 -1.15
CA ILE A 312 -22.81 -7.61 -0.14
C ILE A 312 -24.22 -8.25 -0.13
N GLU A 313 -24.72 -8.66 -1.29
CA GLU A 313 -26.01 -9.37 -1.43
C GLU A 313 -25.93 -10.85 -1.03
N GLY A 314 -24.78 -11.36 -0.55
CA GLY A 314 -24.59 -12.76 -0.17
C GLY A 314 -24.46 -13.71 -1.36
N ARG A 315 -24.22 -13.19 -2.56
CA ARG A 315 -24.01 -13.97 -3.78
C ARG A 315 -22.53 -14.14 -4.06
N ARG A 316 -22.18 -15.11 -4.91
CA ARG A 316 -20.79 -15.28 -5.39
C ARG A 316 -20.29 -13.99 -6.06
N SER A 317 -19.09 -13.55 -5.69
CA SER A 317 -18.43 -12.33 -6.22
C SER A 317 -18.05 -12.47 -7.70
N TRP A 318 -19.04 -12.54 -8.56
CA TRP A 318 -18.88 -12.61 -9.99
C TRP A 318 -19.21 -11.27 -10.66
N PRO A 319 -18.27 -10.71 -11.42
CA PRO A 319 -18.54 -9.54 -12.25
C PRO A 319 -19.69 -9.78 -13.23
N ARG A 320 -20.47 -8.76 -13.50
CA ARG A 320 -21.52 -8.79 -14.53
C ARG A 320 -21.22 -7.82 -15.66
N HIS A 321 -21.89 -8.02 -16.78
CA HIS A 321 -21.84 -7.08 -17.89
C HIS A 321 -22.41 -5.71 -17.50
N ARG A 322 -21.85 -4.66 -18.08
CA ARG A 322 -22.33 -3.28 -17.99
C ARG A 322 -22.60 -2.77 -19.43
N PRO A 323 -23.69 -2.04 -19.74
CA PRO A 323 -24.80 -1.64 -18.87
C PRO A 323 -25.71 -2.81 -18.44
N PRO A 324 -26.55 -2.65 -17.37
CA PRO A 324 -26.69 -1.44 -16.57
C PRO A 324 -25.51 -1.24 -15.61
N TYR A 325 -25.14 0.02 -15.38
CA TYR A 325 -24.10 0.40 -14.41
C TYR A 325 -24.63 0.37 -12.98
N PRO A 326 -23.78 0.22 -11.95
CA PRO A 326 -24.22 0.25 -10.54
C PRO A 326 -25.03 1.50 -10.17
N SER A 327 -24.69 2.66 -10.74
CA SER A 327 -25.43 3.91 -10.56
C SER A 327 -26.89 3.84 -11.04
N GLN A 328 -27.23 2.88 -11.91
CA GLN A 328 -28.59 2.63 -12.42
C GLN A 328 -29.24 1.43 -11.76
N CYS A 329 -28.47 0.35 -11.59
CA CYS A 329 -28.95 -0.93 -11.05
C CYS A 329 -27.81 -1.62 -10.28
N GLY A 330 -27.69 -1.30 -9.00
CA GLY A 330 -26.70 -1.81 -8.06
C GLY A 330 -27.29 -2.76 -7.02
N LEU A 331 -27.06 -2.51 -5.73
CA LEU A 331 -27.54 -3.31 -4.61
C LEU A 331 -29.06 -3.49 -4.66
N TRP A 332 -29.49 -4.74 -4.63
CA TRP A 332 -30.90 -5.13 -4.71
C TRP A 332 -31.66 -4.47 -5.85
N GLY A 333 -30.96 -4.23 -6.97
CA GLY A 333 -31.53 -3.58 -8.16
C GLY A 333 -31.73 -2.06 -8.02
N ARG A 334 -31.22 -1.42 -6.97
CA ARG A 334 -31.36 0.01 -6.71
C ARG A 334 -30.11 0.79 -7.14
N PRO A 335 -30.23 2.07 -7.51
CA PRO A 335 -29.07 2.90 -7.81
C PRO A 335 -28.06 2.90 -6.66
N THR A 336 -26.80 2.62 -6.98
CA THR A 336 -25.75 2.46 -5.97
C THR A 336 -24.50 3.20 -6.40
N LEU A 337 -24.01 4.09 -5.55
CA LEU A 337 -22.73 4.76 -5.70
C LEU A 337 -21.64 3.89 -5.09
N VAL A 338 -20.72 3.38 -5.89
CA VAL A 338 -19.56 2.61 -5.41
C VAL A 338 -18.31 3.46 -5.55
N ASN A 339 -17.63 3.78 -4.45
CA ASN A 339 -16.37 4.52 -4.44
C ASN A 339 -15.32 3.87 -3.53
N ASN A 340 -14.05 4.07 -3.87
CA ASN A 340 -12.91 3.64 -3.06
C ASN A 340 -12.75 4.51 -1.80
N VAL A 341 -12.11 3.99 -0.76
CA VAL A 341 -11.81 4.65 0.53
C VAL A 341 -11.18 6.03 0.33
N LYS A 342 -10.10 6.14 -0.44
CA LYS A 342 -9.39 7.41 -0.71
C LYS A 342 -10.26 8.43 -1.41
N THR A 343 -11.09 7.99 -2.34
CA THR A 343 -12.02 8.87 -3.06
C THR A 343 -13.02 9.51 -2.10
N LEU A 344 -13.60 8.71 -1.20
CA LEU A 344 -14.55 9.20 -0.18
C LEU A 344 -13.86 10.12 0.82
N ALA A 345 -12.66 9.79 1.27
CA ALA A 345 -11.90 10.60 2.23
C ALA A 345 -11.48 11.98 1.68
N PHE A 346 -11.51 12.21 0.37
CA PHE A 346 -11.32 13.53 -0.22
C PHE A 346 -12.57 14.42 -0.18
N PHE A 347 -13.78 13.87 -0.15
CA PHE A 347 -15.02 14.67 -0.18
C PHE A 347 -15.11 15.69 0.96
N PRO A 348 -14.78 15.35 2.22
CA PRO A 348 -14.76 16.34 3.30
C PRO A 348 -13.88 17.56 3.00
N LEU A 349 -12.70 17.34 2.42
CA LEU A 349 -11.77 18.41 2.06
C LEU A 349 -12.28 19.27 0.90
N ILE A 350 -12.80 18.62 -0.15
CA ILE A 350 -13.36 19.32 -1.32
C ILE A 350 -14.53 20.20 -0.88
N ILE A 351 -15.44 19.66 -0.08
CA ILE A 351 -16.60 20.42 0.35
C ILE A 351 -16.20 21.51 1.36
N SER A 352 -15.27 21.28 2.27
CA SER A 352 -14.88 22.29 3.26
C SER A 352 -14.04 23.43 2.68
N LYS A 353 -13.13 23.14 1.74
CA LYS A 353 -12.17 24.10 1.18
C LYS A 353 -12.55 24.63 -0.21
N GLY A 354 -13.44 23.92 -0.93
CA GLY A 354 -13.89 24.24 -2.29
C GLY A 354 -13.23 23.39 -3.36
N GLY A 355 -13.96 23.13 -4.45
CA GLY A 355 -13.46 22.35 -5.60
C GLY A 355 -12.27 22.98 -6.28
N ASP A 356 -12.29 24.29 -6.50
CA ASP A 356 -11.19 25.03 -7.14
C ASP A 356 -9.88 24.94 -6.34
N TRP A 357 -9.95 24.98 -5.00
CA TRP A 357 -8.78 24.75 -4.16
C TRP A 357 -8.17 23.36 -4.39
N PHE A 358 -9.00 22.33 -4.47
CA PHE A 358 -8.50 20.97 -4.72
C PHE A 358 -7.91 20.84 -6.14
N ALA A 359 -8.56 21.48 -7.12
CA ALA A 359 -8.09 21.50 -8.51
C ALA A 359 -6.77 22.23 -8.71
N SER A 360 -6.41 23.16 -7.81
CA SER A 360 -5.11 23.87 -7.84
C SER A 360 -3.93 22.98 -7.44
N ILE A 361 -4.18 21.78 -6.90
CA ILE A 361 -3.17 20.81 -6.50
C ILE A 361 -3.02 19.78 -7.63
N GLY A 362 -1.80 19.41 -7.99
CA GLY A 362 -1.49 18.50 -9.07
C GLY A 362 -1.00 19.19 -10.33
N ASN A 363 -1.08 18.49 -11.49
CA ASN A 363 -0.50 18.97 -12.76
C ASN A 363 -1.55 19.56 -13.73
N GLY A 364 -2.77 19.78 -13.29
CA GLY A 364 -3.89 20.29 -14.10
C GLY A 364 -4.59 19.24 -14.96
N LYS A 365 -3.95 18.11 -15.30
CA LYS A 365 -4.58 16.94 -15.96
C LYS A 365 -5.22 16.02 -14.92
N ASP A 366 -4.48 15.74 -13.87
CA ASP A 366 -4.95 15.07 -12.67
C ASP A 366 -4.77 15.99 -11.46
N THR A 367 -5.75 16.04 -10.59
CA THR A 367 -5.86 17.01 -9.49
C THR A 367 -5.74 16.34 -8.13
N GLY A 368 -5.45 17.14 -7.11
CA GLY A 368 -5.25 16.67 -5.76
C GLY A 368 -3.97 15.86 -5.60
N THR A 369 -3.94 15.05 -4.56
CA THR A 369 -2.82 14.18 -4.25
C THR A 369 -3.11 12.73 -4.60
N VAL A 370 -2.02 11.94 -4.73
CA VAL A 370 -2.05 10.48 -4.88
C VAL A 370 -1.28 9.86 -3.73
N LEU A 371 -1.87 8.86 -3.11
CA LEU A 371 -1.27 8.10 -2.02
C LEU A 371 -0.70 6.80 -2.57
N PHE A 372 0.60 6.58 -2.38
CA PHE A 372 1.33 5.40 -2.82
C PHE A 372 1.86 4.58 -1.66
N ALA A 373 1.82 3.24 -1.80
CA ALA A 373 2.59 2.32 -0.98
C ALA A 373 3.91 2.02 -1.68
N LEU A 374 5.02 2.38 -1.04
CA LEU A 374 6.38 2.10 -1.52
C LEU A 374 6.88 0.79 -0.93
N ALA A 375 7.19 -0.16 -1.78
CA ALA A 375 7.70 -1.48 -1.41
C ALA A 375 8.86 -1.92 -2.31
N GLY A 376 9.51 -3.02 -1.95
CA GLY A 376 10.59 -3.62 -2.74
C GLY A 376 11.98 -3.22 -2.27
N LYS A 377 12.87 -2.88 -3.20
CA LYS A 377 14.31 -2.70 -2.97
C LYS A 377 14.72 -1.27 -2.61
N LEU A 378 13.86 -0.53 -1.89
CA LEU A 378 14.09 0.84 -1.45
C LEU A 378 14.71 0.93 -0.05
N VAL A 379 15.38 2.06 0.22
CA VAL A 379 15.85 2.40 1.57
C VAL A 379 14.65 2.69 2.47
N ASN A 380 13.78 3.64 2.07
CA ASN A 380 12.60 4.02 2.82
C ASN A 380 11.36 3.35 2.21
N THR A 381 10.76 2.43 2.94
CA THR A 381 9.48 1.79 2.59
C THR A 381 8.36 2.35 3.46
N GLY A 382 7.16 2.45 2.91
CA GLY A 382 6.02 3.00 3.65
C GLY A 382 4.99 3.64 2.73
N LEU A 383 4.26 4.64 3.26
CA LEU A 383 3.29 5.40 2.47
C LEU A 383 3.80 6.80 2.17
N VAL A 384 3.58 7.24 0.95
CA VAL A 384 3.90 8.60 0.50
C VAL A 384 2.70 9.22 -0.19
N GLU A 385 2.42 10.49 0.13
CA GLU A 385 1.33 11.23 -0.48
C GLU A 385 1.91 12.45 -1.23
N VAL A 386 1.80 12.43 -2.55
CA VAL A 386 2.39 13.46 -3.42
C VAL A 386 1.32 14.11 -4.31
N PRO A 387 1.51 15.36 -4.77
CA PRO A 387 0.66 15.93 -5.80
C PRO A 387 0.62 15.04 -7.04
N ALA A 388 -0.54 14.91 -7.67
CA ALA A 388 -0.65 14.22 -8.95
C ALA A 388 0.29 14.86 -9.99
N GLY A 389 0.99 14.04 -10.77
CA GLY A 389 2.00 14.52 -11.72
C GLY A 389 3.43 14.61 -11.17
N THR A 390 3.67 14.26 -9.91
CA THR A 390 5.04 14.09 -9.38
C THR A 390 5.75 13.00 -10.20
N LYS A 391 7.06 13.15 -10.44
CA LYS A 391 7.85 12.18 -11.20
C LYS A 391 8.12 10.90 -10.40
N LEU A 392 8.18 9.76 -11.09
CA LEU A 392 8.58 8.49 -10.48
C LEU A 392 9.99 8.57 -9.87
N SER A 393 10.93 9.28 -10.51
CA SER A 393 12.28 9.52 -9.97
C SER A 393 12.25 10.17 -8.60
N THR A 394 11.45 11.21 -8.42
CA THR A 394 11.29 11.89 -7.12
C THR A 394 10.73 10.94 -6.05
N ILE A 395 9.73 10.14 -6.40
CA ILE A 395 9.13 9.19 -5.45
C ILE A 395 10.13 8.11 -5.03
N ILE A 396 10.93 7.61 -5.97
CA ILE A 396 11.84 6.49 -5.74
C ILE A 396 13.15 6.94 -5.07
N PHE A 397 13.73 8.06 -5.53
CA PHE A 397 15.06 8.47 -5.08
C PHE A 397 15.01 9.54 -3.98
N ASP A 398 14.23 10.61 -4.17
CA ASP A 398 14.22 11.72 -3.21
C ASP A 398 13.42 11.33 -1.94
N ILE A 399 12.27 10.68 -2.09
CA ILE A 399 11.43 10.24 -0.96
C ILE A 399 11.84 8.84 -0.50
N GLY A 400 11.93 7.88 -1.43
CA GLY A 400 12.25 6.48 -1.16
C GLY A 400 13.70 6.22 -0.79
N GLY A 401 14.59 7.23 -0.90
CA GLY A 401 16.02 7.12 -0.58
C GLY A 401 16.83 6.27 -1.55
N GLY A 402 16.26 5.94 -2.72
CA GLY A 402 16.91 5.11 -3.74
C GLY A 402 17.00 3.63 -3.39
N ILE A 403 17.87 2.92 -4.13
CA ILE A 403 18.01 1.46 -4.01
C ILE A 403 18.93 1.12 -2.84
N ARG A 404 18.45 0.24 -1.95
CA ARG A 404 19.22 -0.22 -0.81
C ARG A 404 20.48 -1.01 -1.23
N SER A 405 21.47 -1.05 -0.35
CA SER A 405 22.71 -1.86 -0.52
C SER A 405 23.57 -1.46 -1.71
N GLY A 406 23.45 -0.22 -2.23
CA GLY A 406 24.27 0.30 -3.32
C GLY A 406 24.05 -0.38 -4.66
N LYS A 407 22.97 -1.15 -4.84
CA LYS A 407 22.60 -1.79 -6.09
C LYS A 407 22.00 -0.81 -7.09
N GLN A 408 21.91 -1.24 -8.35
CA GLN A 408 21.34 -0.42 -9.41
C GLN A 408 19.84 -0.61 -9.53
N PHE A 409 19.12 0.48 -9.80
CA PHE A 409 17.71 0.43 -10.17
C PHE A 409 17.55 -0.32 -11.49
N LYS A 410 16.57 -1.20 -11.56
CA LYS A 410 16.21 -1.94 -12.78
C LYS A 410 14.83 -1.57 -13.31
N ALA A 411 13.82 -1.70 -12.46
CA ALA A 411 12.45 -1.48 -12.87
C ALA A 411 11.57 -1.06 -11.69
N VAL A 412 10.43 -0.47 -12.00
CA VAL A 412 9.34 -0.24 -11.05
C VAL A 412 8.05 -0.83 -11.57
N GLN A 413 7.40 -1.68 -10.78
CA GLN A 413 6.02 -2.11 -11.00
C GLN A 413 5.10 -1.07 -10.36
N ILE A 414 4.20 -0.50 -11.15
CA ILE A 414 3.21 0.47 -10.67
C ILE A 414 1.80 0.03 -11.07
N GLY A 415 0.84 0.21 -10.16
CA GLY A 415 -0.56 -0.15 -10.36
C GLY A 415 -0.95 -1.54 -9.90
N GLY A 416 -0.16 -2.13 -8.99
CA GLY A 416 -0.41 -3.47 -8.45
C GLY A 416 -0.03 -4.60 -9.44
N PRO A 417 -0.47 -5.84 -9.18
CA PRO A 417 -0.10 -7.02 -9.98
C PRO A 417 -0.59 -6.98 -11.42
N SER A 418 -1.61 -6.19 -11.70
CA SER A 418 -2.16 -5.97 -13.03
C SER A 418 -1.73 -4.63 -13.65
N GLY A 419 -0.75 -3.96 -13.04
CA GLY A 419 -0.12 -2.74 -13.53
C GLY A 419 0.95 -3.00 -14.58
N GLY A 420 1.99 -2.15 -14.64
CA GLY A 420 3.07 -2.31 -15.62
C GLY A 420 4.46 -2.14 -14.99
N CYS A 421 5.44 -2.83 -15.58
CA CYS A 421 6.86 -2.71 -15.23
C CYS A 421 7.52 -1.65 -16.12
N LEU A 422 7.99 -0.57 -15.51
CA LEU A 422 8.65 0.54 -16.21
C LEU A 422 10.16 0.52 -15.97
N PRO A 423 10.98 0.71 -17.02
CA PRO A 423 12.44 0.71 -16.94
C PRO A 423 12.99 2.05 -16.44
N GLN A 424 14.30 2.10 -16.21
CA GLN A 424 15.03 3.29 -15.82
C GLN A 424 14.82 4.50 -16.77
N SER A 425 14.69 4.26 -18.06
CA SER A 425 14.48 5.31 -19.06
C SER A 425 13.14 6.05 -18.94
N LEU A 426 12.20 5.52 -18.14
CA LEU A 426 10.87 6.10 -17.90
C LEU A 426 10.70 6.66 -16.48
N LEU A 427 11.77 6.86 -15.73
CA LEU A 427 11.72 7.41 -14.37
C LEU A 427 11.22 8.86 -14.31
N ASP A 428 11.32 9.61 -15.40
CA ASP A 428 10.76 10.96 -15.48
C ASP A 428 9.26 11.00 -15.81
N THR A 429 8.62 9.83 -15.93
CA THR A 429 7.16 9.74 -16.15
C THR A 429 6.43 10.33 -14.94
N PRO A 430 5.53 11.33 -15.15
CA PRO A 430 4.70 11.84 -14.09
C PRO A 430 3.64 10.82 -13.66
N VAL A 431 3.34 10.75 -12.36
CA VAL A 431 2.31 9.85 -11.83
C VAL A 431 0.93 10.46 -12.02
N ASP A 432 0.44 10.40 -13.23
CA ASP A 432 -0.92 10.71 -13.62
C ASP A 432 -1.51 9.56 -14.49
N PHE A 433 -2.85 9.51 -14.60
CA PHE A 433 -3.53 8.39 -15.27
C PHE A 433 -3.15 8.26 -16.75
N ASP A 434 -2.95 9.37 -17.44
CA ASP A 434 -2.73 9.37 -18.88
C ASP A 434 -1.26 9.08 -19.22
N SER A 435 -0.32 9.67 -18.49
CA SER A 435 1.12 9.45 -18.69
C SER A 435 1.50 7.99 -18.39
N LEU A 436 0.98 7.42 -17.30
CA LEU A 436 1.22 6.01 -16.98
C LEU A 436 0.61 5.06 -18.00
N ARG A 437 -0.59 5.38 -18.53
CA ARG A 437 -1.23 4.59 -19.60
C ARG A 437 -0.42 4.62 -20.90
N GLN A 438 0.14 5.76 -21.28
CA GLN A 438 1.03 5.88 -22.45
C GLN A 438 2.30 5.05 -22.30
N ALA A 439 2.84 4.96 -21.07
CA ALA A 439 3.97 4.09 -20.74
C ALA A 439 3.60 2.58 -20.69
N GLY A 440 2.32 2.23 -20.85
CA GLY A 440 1.82 0.84 -20.76
C GLY A 440 1.50 0.36 -19.36
N ALA A 441 1.60 1.26 -18.36
CA ALA A 441 1.25 0.98 -16.97
C ALA A 441 -0.13 1.55 -16.62
N ILE A 442 -0.53 1.44 -15.37
CA ILE A 442 -1.73 2.08 -14.83
C ILE A 442 -1.43 2.69 -13.45
N MET A 443 -2.21 3.68 -13.05
CA MET A 443 -2.14 4.19 -11.67
C MET A 443 -2.49 3.09 -10.64
N GLY A 444 -3.48 2.27 -10.96
CA GLY A 444 -4.00 1.25 -10.07
C GLY A 444 -4.48 1.83 -8.74
N SER A 445 -4.40 1.03 -7.69
CA SER A 445 -4.72 1.47 -6.33
C SER A 445 -3.64 2.37 -5.71
N GLY A 446 -2.40 2.39 -6.26
CA GLY A 446 -1.27 3.16 -5.76
C GLY A 446 -0.11 2.31 -5.22
N GLY A 447 -0.07 1.01 -5.55
CA GLY A 447 1.08 0.17 -5.21
C GLY A 447 2.27 0.45 -6.11
N ILE A 448 3.45 0.66 -5.53
CA ILE A 448 4.75 0.83 -6.22
C ILE A 448 5.72 -0.20 -5.64
N ILE A 449 6.22 -1.10 -6.50
CA ILE A 449 7.23 -2.11 -6.11
C ILE A 449 8.49 -1.85 -6.92
N VAL A 450 9.55 -1.44 -6.24
CA VAL A 450 10.83 -1.11 -6.86
C VAL A 450 11.75 -2.35 -6.88
N MET A 451 12.39 -2.56 -8.00
CA MET A 451 13.23 -3.72 -8.31
C MET A 451 14.64 -3.27 -8.67
N ASP A 452 15.62 -4.05 -8.23
CA ASP A 452 17.04 -3.89 -8.52
C ASP A 452 17.54 -4.89 -9.58
N GLU A 453 18.84 -4.87 -9.84
CA GLU A 453 19.52 -5.74 -10.81
C GLU A 453 19.37 -7.23 -10.52
N ASP A 454 19.03 -7.63 -9.29
CA ASP A 454 18.80 -9.03 -8.91
C ASP A 454 17.37 -9.52 -9.26
N ASN A 455 16.52 -8.70 -9.83
CA ASN A 455 15.19 -9.11 -10.26
C ASN A 455 15.18 -9.54 -11.72
N CYS A 456 14.68 -10.74 -12.01
CA CYS A 456 14.47 -11.23 -13.37
C CYS A 456 13.11 -10.75 -13.89
N MET A 457 13.07 -10.08 -15.03
CA MET A 457 11.82 -9.52 -15.57
C MET A 457 10.88 -10.60 -16.11
N VAL A 458 11.42 -11.73 -16.59
CA VAL A 458 10.62 -12.89 -17.02
C VAL A 458 9.91 -13.54 -15.81
N ASP A 459 10.66 -13.77 -14.72
CA ASP A 459 10.09 -14.32 -13.47
C ASP A 459 9.15 -13.32 -12.78
N THR A 460 9.42 -12.03 -12.89
CA THR A 460 8.52 -10.97 -12.40
C THR A 460 7.17 -11.00 -13.13
N ALA A 461 7.17 -11.13 -14.46
CA ALA A 461 5.95 -11.28 -15.24
C ALA A 461 5.19 -12.55 -14.85
N ARG A 462 5.89 -13.67 -14.69
CA ARG A 462 5.34 -14.95 -14.23
C ARG A 462 4.69 -14.81 -12.84
N TYR A 463 5.38 -14.18 -11.88
CA TYR A 463 4.90 -13.97 -10.52
C TYR A 463 3.58 -13.18 -10.47
N PHE A 464 3.50 -12.07 -11.18
CA PHE A 464 2.27 -11.25 -11.20
C PHE A 464 1.14 -11.96 -11.94
N LEU A 465 1.45 -12.71 -12.99
CA LEU A 465 0.43 -13.47 -13.71
C LEU A 465 -0.08 -14.66 -12.88
N ASP A 466 0.79 -15.34 -12.11
CA ASP A 466 0.41 -16.39 -11.15
C ASP A 466 -0.54 -15.85 -10.09
N PHE A 467 -0.27 -14.67 -9.54
CA PHE A 467 -1.22 -13.99 -8.64
C PHE A 467 -2.58 -13.79 -9.32
N CYS A 468 -2.61 -13.24 -10.53
CA CYS A 468 -3.85 -13.03 -11.27
C CYS A 468 -4.58 -14.36 -11.58
N SER A 469 -3.84 -15.45 -11.79
CA SER A 469 -4.39 -16.81 -11.97
C SER A 469 -5.16 -17.28 -10.73
N LYS A 470 -4.56 -17.12 -9.56
CA LYS A 470 -5.16 -17.50 -8.27
C LYS A 470 -6.38 -16.66 -7.90
N GLU A 471 -6.41 -15.42 -8.34
CA GLU A 471 -7.47 -14.46 -8.06
C GLU A 471 -8.55 -14.39 -9.15
N SER A 472 -8.40 -15.11 -10.24
CA SER A 472 -9.40 -15.17 -11.30
C SER A 472 -10.68 -15.83 -10.83
N CYS A 473 -11.83 -15.18 -11.05
CA CYS A 473 -13.14 -15.79 -10.72
C CYS A 473 -13.53 -16.95 -11.63
N GLY A 474 -12.79 -17.20 -12.71
CA GLY A 474 -13.03 -18.29 -13.68
C GLY A 474 -14.24 -18.10 -14.60
N LYS A 475 -14.94 -16.94 -14.54
CA LYS A 475 -16.20 -16.75 -15.27
C LYS A 475 -16.04 -16.66 -16.78
N CYS A 476 -15.07 -15.88 -17.28
CA CYS A 476 -14.88 -15.71 -18.73
C CYS A 476 -13.67 -16.48 -19.23
N THR A 477 -13.83 -17.15 -20.37
CA THR A 477 -12.80 -17.99 -21.02
C THR A 477 -11.49 -17.23 -21.27
N PRO A 478 -11.47 -15.98 -21.81
CA PRO A 478 -10.21 -15.30 -22.08
C PRO A 478 -9.32 -15.13 -20.83
N CYS A 479 -9.92 -14.80 -19.67
CA CYS A 479 -9.19 -14.65 -18.44
C CYS A 479 -8.80 -16.04 -17.86
N ARG A 480 -9.76 -16.96 -17.70
CA ARG A 480 -9.53 -18.26 -17.08
C ARG A 480 -8.46 -19.07 -17.82
N ASP A 481 -8.65 -19.26 -19.13
CA ASP A 481 -7.79 -20.14 -19.92
C ASP A 481 -6.55 -19.40 -20.44
N GLY A 482 -6.70 -18.10 -20.79
CA GLY A 482 -5.60 -17.27 -21.26
C GLY A 482 -4.50 -17.06 -20.22
N ILE A 483 -4.87 -16.79 -18.96
CA ILE A 483 -3.87 -16.67 -17.87
C ILE A 483 -3.08 -17.97 -17.71
N HIS A 484 -3.76 -19.13 -17.66
CA HIS A 484 -3.09 -20.43 -17.49
C HIS A 484 -2.13 -20.75 -18.63
N GLN A 485 -2.53 -20.49 -19.88
CA GLN A 485 -1.67 -20.74 -21.03
C GLN A 485 -0.44 -19.82 -21.05
N MET A 486 -0.63 -18.50 -20.80
CA MET A 486 0.50 -17.58 -20.69
C MET A 486 1.43 -17.92 -19.53
N LEU A 487 0.88 -18.36 -18.40
CA LEU A 487 1.67 -18.77 -17.24
C LEU A 487 2.56 -19.97 -17.58
N GLY A 488 2.00 -21.00 -18.26
CA GLY A 488 2.78 -22.16 -18.74
C GLY A 488 3.94 -21.75 -19.66
N ILE A 489 3.71 -20.83 -20.61
CA ILE A 489 4.78 -20.32 -21.46
C ILE A 489 5.87 -19.62 -20.64
N LEU A 490 5.51 -18.79 -19.66
CA LEU A 490 6.49 -18.10 -18.80
C LEU A 490 7.23 -19.07 -17.88
N GLU A 491 6.61 -20.15 -17.42
CA GLU A 491 7.26 -21.23 -16.68
C GLU A 491 8.30 -21.94 -17.55
N ASP A 492 7.96 -22.28 -18.79
CA ASP A 492 8.92 -22.84 -19.75
C ASP A 492 10.09 -21.88 -19.99
N PHE A 493 9.85 -20.56 -20.10
CA PHE A 493 10.92 -19.58 -20.26
C PHE A 493 11.84 -19.53 -19.04
N THR A 494 11.31 -19.54 -17.83
CA THR A 494 12.12 -19.51 -16.59
C THR A 494 12.88 -20.81 -16.34
N THR A 495 12.48 -21.91 -16.97
CA THR A 495 13.18 -23.20 -16.95
C THR A 495 14.13 -23.40 -18.15
N GLY A 496 14.11 -22.49 -19.13
CA GLY A 496 14.92 -22.57 -20.34
C GLY A 496 14.40 -23.58 -21.38
N GLN A 497 13.13 -24.00 -21.29
CA GLN A 497 12.55 -25.02 -22.18
C GLN A 497 11.83 -24.43 -23.40
N GLY A 498 11.38 -23.16 -23.35
CA GLY A 498 10.68 -22.52 -24.45
C GLY A 498 11.57 -22.17 -25.64
N ASP A 499 10.94 -21.73 -26.73
CA ASP A 499 11.61 -21.25 -27.94
C ASP A 499 11.15 -19.84 -28.35
N LEU A 500 11.83 -19.22 -29.33
CA LEU A 500 11.58 -17.85 -29.76
C LEU A 500 10.19 -17.66 -30.39
N SER A 501 9.59 -18.68 -30.98
CA SER A 501 8.27 -18.57 -31.63
C SER A 501 7.16 -18.35 -30.59
N GLU A 502 7.39 -18.75 -29.35
CA GLU A 502 6.43 -18.59 -28.26
C GLU A 502 6.36 -17.14 -27.74
N LEU A 503 7.38 -16.29 -28.01
CA LEU A 503 7.30 -14.85 -27.67
C LEU A 503 6.15 -14.17 -28.39
N ASP A 504 6.04 -14.37 -29.69
CA ASP A 504 4.97 -13.76 -30.50
C ASP A 504 3.59 -14.35 -30.15
N ARG A 505 3.56 -15.62 -29.77
CA ARG A 505 2.34 -16.26 -29.26
C ARG A 505 1.91 -15.64 -27.93
N LEU A 506 2.84 -15.48 -26.99
CA LEU A 506 2.59 -14.88 -25.66
C LEU A 506 2.05 -13.45 -25.82
N GLU A 507 2.68 -12.64 -26.68
CA GLU A 507 2.29 -11.25 -26.95
C GLU A 507 0.86 -11.16 -27.51
N ARG A 508 0.54 -11.98 -28.53
CA ARG A 508 -0.81 -12.04 -29.11
C ARG A 508 -1.87 -12.47 -28.09
N MET A 509 -1.59 -13.52 -27.33
CA MET A 509 -2.52 -13.98 -26.29
C MET A 509 -2.77 -12.91 -25.23
N ALA A 510 -1.74 -12.16 -24.83
CA ALA A 510 -1.85 -11.06 -23.90
C ALA A 510 -2.75 -9.93 -24.43
N GLU A 511 -2.58 -9.52 -25.71
CA GLU A 511 -3.43 -8.51 -26.33
C GLU A 511 -4.88 -9.00 -26.53
N ASP A 512 -5.09 -10.23 -26.98
CA ASP A 512 -6.42 -10.82 -27.14
C ASP A 512 -7.17 -10.86 -25.82
N MET A 513 -6.50 -11.30 -24.73
CA MET A 513 -7.10 -11.34 -23.40
C MET A 513 -7.48 -9.95 -22.89
N LYS A 514 -6.65 -8.94 -23.16
CA LYS A 514 -6.90 -7.54 -22.78
C LYS A 514 -8.17 -7.00 -23.44
N GLN A 515 -8.42 -7.36 -24.69
CA GLN A 515 -9.58 -6.89 -25.45
C GLN A 515 -10.88 -7.66 -25.14
N THR A 516 -10.78 -8.96 -24.87
CA THR A 516 -11.95 -9.86 -24.83
C THR A 516 -12.42 -10.22 -23.43
N SER A 517 -11.63 -9.95 -22.39
CA SER A 517 -12.01 -10.25 -21.00
C SER A 517 -13.19 -9.39 -20.52
N LEU A 518 -14.00 -9.96 -19.62
CA LEU A 518 -15.23 -9.33 -19.11
C LEU A 518 -14.95 -8.13 -18.19
N CYS A 519 -14.04 -8.26 -17.24
CA CYS A 519 -13.79 -7.27 -16.18
C CYS A 519 -12.35 -6.74 -16.19
N GLY A 520 -12.09 -5.76 -15.29
CA GLY A 520 -10.78 -5.13 -15.16
C GLY A 520 -9.64 -6.10 -14.86
N LEU A 521 -9.85 -7.14 -14.02
CA LEU A 521 -8.82 -8.13 -13.72
C LEU A 521 -8.29 -8.77 -15.00
N GLY A 522 -9.18 -9.40 -15.79
CA GLY A 522 -8.74 -10.06 -17.02
C GLY A 522 -8.19 -9.10 -18.08
N LYS A 523 -8.70 -7.87 -18.15
CA LYS A 523 -8.19 -6.86 -19.11
C LYS A 523 -6.80 -6.34 -18.75
N MET A 524 -6.43 -6.35 -17.48
CA MET A 524 -5.18 -5.74 -17.00
C MET A 524 -4.14 -6.78 -16.59
N ALA A 525 -4.51 -8.01 -16.26
CA ALA A 525 -3.57 -9.09 -15.90
C ALA A 525 -2.43 -9.30 -16.91
N PRO A 526 -2.60 -9.08 -18.23
CA PRO A 526 -1.51 -9.19 -19.20
C PRO A 526 -0.49 -8.03 -19.16
N ASN A 527 -0.79 -6.89 -18.51
CA ASN A 527 0.07 -5.71 -18.59
C ASN A 527 1.52 -5.96 -18.12
N PRO A 528 1.81 -6.69 -17.02
CA PRO A 528 3.19 -7.01 -16.64
C PRO A 528 3.91 -7.80 -17.75
N VAL A 529 3.23 -8.72 -18.41
CA VAL A 529 3.80 -9.49 -19.53
C VAL A 529 4.11 -8.57 -20.71
N LEU A 530 3.14 -7.74 -21.13
CA LEU A 530 3.31 -6.82 -22.26
C LEU A 530 4.41 -5.78 -22.00
N THR A 531 4.47 -5.22 -20.79
CA THR A 531 5.49 -4.21 -20.48
C THR A 531 6.88 -4.81 -20.32
N THR A 532 7.01 -5.99 -19.75
CA THR A 532 8.32 -6.67 -19.66
C THR A 532 8.79 -7.15 -21.04
N LEU A 533 7.92 -7.64 -21.91
CA LEU A 533 8.25 -7.92 -23.31
C LEU A 533 8.69 -6.65 -24.06
N ARG A 534 8.01 -5.53 -23.85
CA ARG A 534 8.31 -4.27 -24.51
C ARG A 534 9.64 -3.66 -24.09
N TYR A 535 9.96 -3.70 -22.79
CA TYR A 535 11.10 -2.96 -22.24
C TYR A 535 12.31 -3.83 -21.87
N PHE A 536 12.14 -5.14 -21.74
CA PHE A 536 13.15 -6.08 -21.30
C PHE A 536 13.20 -7.34 -22.20
N ARG A 537 12.91 -7.19 -23.48
CA ARG A 537 12.86 -8.31 -24.46
C ARG A 537 14.17 -9.08 -24.53
N ASP A 538 15.30 -8.41 -24.32
CA ASP A 538 16.63 -9.00 -24.23
C ASP A 538 16.76 -10.05 -23.12
N GLU A 539 16.10 -9.86 -21.99
CA GLU A 539 16.09 -10.88 -20.92
C GLU A 539 15.34 -12.15 -21.36
N TYR A 540 14.23 -12.01 -22.10
CA TYR A 540 13.51 -13.16 -22.68
C TYR A 540 14.39 -13.91 -23.67
N ILE A 541 15.09 -13.19 -24.55
CA ILE A 541 16.02 -13.78 -25.52
C ILE A 541 17.16 -14.51 -24.78
N ALA A 542 17.72 -13.93 -23.72
CA ALA A 542 18.75 -14.56 -22.92
C ALA A 542 18.28 -15.89 -22.29
N HIS A 543 17.04 -15.94 -21.80
CA HIS A 543 16.44 -17.17 -21.25
C HIS A 543 16.26 -18.24 -22.32
N LEU A 544 15.77 -17.85 -23.48
CA LEU A 544 15.39 -18.78 -24.55
C LEU A 544 16.59 -19.26 -25.38
N VAL A 545 17.49 -18.35 -25.77
CA VAL A 545 18.63 -18.65 -26.68
C VAL A 545 19.88 -19.02 -25.89
N GLU A 546 20.26 -18.17 -24.92
CA GLU A 546 21.50 -18.34 -24.16
C GLU A 546 21.33 -19.30 -22.96
N LYS A 547 20.08 -19.72 -22.66
CA LYS A 547 19.73 -20.50 -21.46
C LYS A 547 20.29 -19.86 -20.20
N ARG A 548 20.24 -18.52 -20.13
CA ARG A 548 20.84 -17.67 -19.09
C ARG A 548 19.82 -16.75 -18.47
N CYS A 549 19.75 -16.71 -17.15
CA CYS A 549 19.03 -15.70 -16.41
C CYS A 549 20.00 -14.54 -16.06
N PRO A 550 19.83 -13.33 -16.63
CA PRO A 550 20.72 -12.20 -16.33
C PRO A 550 20.76 -11.85 -14.83
N ALA A 551 19.64 -11.92 -14.14
CA ALA A 551 19.53 -11.68 -12.70
C ALA A 551 19.98 -12.88 -11.83
N ARG A 552 20.26 -14.05 -12.42
CA ARG A 552 20.74 -15.27 -11.73
C ARG A 552 19.77 -15.78 -10.66
N VAL A 553 18.46 -15.67 -10.87
CA VAL A 553 17.43 -16.09 -9.90
C VAL A 553 16.56 -17.24 -10.39
N CYS A 554 16.45 -17.46 -11.71
CA CYS A 554 15.70 -18.59 -12.26
C CYS A 554 16.45 -19.89 -11.96
N LYS A 555 15.85 -20.75 -11.14
CA LYS A 555 16.53 -21.92 -10.53
C LYS A 555 17.13 -22.87 -11.58
N GLU A 556 16.40 -23.18 -12.65
CA GLU A 556 16.88 -24.13 -13.66
C GLU A 556 17.99 -23.58 -14.54
N LEU A 557 18.10 -22.25 -14.65
CA LEU A 557 19.12 -21.54 -15.40
C LEU A 557 20.31 -21.08 -14.55
N THR A 558 20.31 -21.36 -13.24
CA THR A 558 21.30 -20.86 -12.29
C THR A 558 21.91 -22.01 -11.48
N ALA A 559 23.20 -21.90 -11.20
CA ALA A 559 23.92 -22.82 -10.32
C ALA A 559 24.67 -22.04 -9.25
N TYR A 560 24.77 -22.60 -8.04
CA TYR A 560 25.68 -22.12 -7.02
C TYR A 560 27.05 -22.81 -7.22
N TYR A 561 28.09 -22.01 -7.14
CA TYR A 561 29.47 -22.49 -7.36
C TYR A 561 30.39 -21.90 -6.30
N ILE A 562 31.32 -22.73 -5.81
CA ILE A 562 32.32 -22.28 -4.85
C ILE A 562 33.64 -22.05 -5.61
N LEU A 563 34.09 -20.79 -5.57
CA LEU A 563 35.37 -20.38 -6.18
C LEU A 563 36.54 -20.99 -5.41
N PRO A 564 37.32 -21.90 -6.01
CA PRO A 564 38.40 -22.59 -5.30
C PRO A 564 39.46 -21.66 -4.74
N GLN A 565 39.76 -20.58 -5.48
CA GLN A 565 40.77 -19.60 -5.12
C GLN A 565 40.39 -18.69 -3.95
N LYS A 566 39.10 -18.63 -3.59
CA LYS A 566 38.57 -17.84 -2.47
C LYS A 566 38.15 -18.69 -1.27
N CYS A 567 37.95 -20.00 -1.49
CA CYS A 567 37.46 -20.90 -0.46
C CYS A 567 38.56 -21.26 0.54
N TYR A 568 38.32 -21.01 1.83
CA TYR A 568 39.23 -21.46 2.89
C TYR A 568 38.97 -22.93 3.25
N ARG A 569 39.99 -23.76 3.20
CA ARG A 569 39.90 -25.24 3.37
C ARG A 569 39.34 -25.66 4.73
N GLY A 570 39.62 -24.90 5.78
CA GLY A 570 39.15 -25.17 7.15
C GLY A 570 37.74 -24.65 7.46
N CYS A 571 37.03 -24.02 6.49
CA CYS A 571 35.72 -23.46 6.70
C CYS A 571 34.63 -24.46 6.30
N ASP A 572 33.69 -24.73 7.20
CA ASP A 572 32.55 -25.65 6.99
C ASP A 572 31.16 -24.96 7.04
N HIS A 573 31.10 -23.63 7.08
CA HIS A 573 29.83 -22.90 7.23
C HIS A 573 28.80 -23.28 6.16
N CYS A 574 29.22 -23.35 4.88
CA CYS A 574 28.32 -23.71 3.79
C CYS A 574 27.87 -25.19 3.83
N VAL A 575 28.73 -26.08 4.34
CA VAL A 575 28.43 -27.51 4.52
C VAL A 575 27.33 -27.68 5.59
N LEU A 576 27.56 -27.06 6.74
CA LEU A 576 26.62 -27.12 7.88
C LEU A 576 25.26 -26.47 7.59
N ALA A 577 25.25 -25.44 6.74
CA ALA A 577 24.02 -24.73 6.37
C ALA A 577 23.25 -25.35 5.20
N CYS A 578 23.79 -26.40 4.55
CA CYS A 578 23.16 -26.99 3.37
C CYS A 578 22.05 -27.98 3.75
N PRO A 579 20.75 -27.66 3.54
CA PRO A 579 19.66 -28.55 3.93
C PRO A 579 19.56 -29.80 3.05
N ALA A 580 20.21 -29.80 1.90
CA ALA A 580 20.22 -30.93 0.95
C ALA A 580 21.51 -31.77 1.03
N GLU A 581 22.42 -31.46 1.97
CA GLU A 581 23.73 -32.13 2.10
C GLU A 581 24.49 -32.21 0.77
N ALA A 582 24.31 -31.17 -0.07
CA ALA A 582 24.88 -31.12 -1.41
C ALA A 582 26.33 -30.61 -1.44
N ILE A 583 26.94 -30.25 -0.30
CA ILE A 583 28.27 -29.66 -0.24
C ILE A 583 29.21 -30.59 0.49
N THR A 584 30.30 -30.97 -0.19
CA THR A 584 31.34 -31.85 0.37
C THR A 584 32.72 -31.27 0.13
N GLY A 585 33.74 -31.75 0.85
CA GLY A 585 35.15 -31.47 0.53
C GLY A 585 35.61 -32.32 -0.65
N ASP A 586 36.45 -31.75 -1.53
CA ASP A 586 37.24 -32.51 -2.50
C ASP A 586 38.53 -33.09 -1.84
N ASP A 587 39.33 -33.82 -2.60
CA ASP A 587 40.57 -34.44 -2.10
C ASP A 587 41.62 -33.43 -1.58
N ASN A 588 41.48 -32.16 -1.96
CA ASN A 588 42.31 -31.04 -1.48
C ASN A 588 41.65 -30.27 -0.32
N GLY A 589 40.49 -30.72 0.19
CA GLY A 589 39.74 -30.08 1.27
C GLY A 589 38.94 -28.84 0.84
N LEU A 590 38.88 -28.51 -0.46
CA LEU A 590 38.05 -27.43 -0.99
C LEU A 590 36.60 -27.89 -1.10
N LYS A 591 35.67 -26.99 -0.81
CA LYS A 591 34.26 -27.33 -0.86
C LYS A 591 33.73 -27.33 -2.30
N VAL A 592 32.91 -28.34 -2.61
CA VAL A 592 32.28 -28.54 -3.92
C VAL A 592 30.78 -28.74 -3.73
N ILE A 593 29.98 -28.13 -4.58
CA ILE A 593 28.53 -28.29 -4.60
C ILE A 593 28.15 -29.35 -5.63
N ASP A 594 27.53 -30.42 -5.20
CA ASP A 594 26.90 -31.41 -6.08
C ASP A 594 25.65 -30.79 -6.69
N GLN A 595 25.69 -30.45 -7.98
CA GLN A 595 24.60 -29.77 -8.68
C GLN A 595 23.36 -30.65 -8.83
N ALA A 596 23.47 -31.97 -8.76
CA ALA A 596 22.36 -32.90 -8.83
C ALA A 596 21.55 -32.95 -7.51
N LYS A 597 22.23 -32.74 -6.38
CA LYS A 597 21.60 -32.67 -5.04
C LYS A 597 21.17 -31.26 -4.65
N CYS A 598 21.76 -30.25 -5.26
CA CYS A 598 21.57 -28.85 -4.87
C CYS A 598 20.14 -28.37 -5.16
N THR A 599 19.39 -28.01 -4.11
CA THR A 599 18.03 -27.43 -4.22
C THR A 599 18.02 -25.95 -4.59
N LYS A 600 19.21 -25.35 -4.78
CA LYS A 600 19.38 -23.93 -5.16
C LYS A 600 18.74 -22.94 -4.18
N CYS A 601 18.74 -23.29 -2.88
CA CYS A 601 18.10 -22.49 -1.81
C CYS A 601 18.88 -21.21 -1.43
N GLY A 602 20.19 -21.12 -1.76
CA GLY A 602 21.01 -19.95 -1.46
C GLY A 602 21.63 -19.91 -0.06
N SER A 603 21.33 -20.86 0.83
CA SER A 603 21.85 -20.86 2.21
C SER A 603 23.38 -20.80 2.28
N CYS A 604 24.08 -21.48 1.37
CA CYS A 604 25.53 -21.46 1.31
C CYS A 604 26.13 -20.09 0.97
N GLU A 605 25.44 -19.29 0.16
CA GLU A 605 25.85 -17.91 -0.16
C GLU A 605 25.68 -16.99 1.05
N LEU A 606 24.55 -17.11 1.76
CA LEU A 606 24.24 -16.29 2.94
C LEU A 606 25.20 -16.50 4.10
N VAL A 607 25.71 -17.73 4.30
CA VAL A 607 26.60 -18.05 5.42
C VAL A 607 28.08 -17.98 5.06
N CYS A 608 28.41 -17.73 3.79
CA CYS A 608 29.80 -17.62 3.37
C CYS A 608 30.41 -16.34 3.97
N PRO A 609 31.49 -16.47 4.79
CA PRO A 609 32.08 -15.29 5.43
C PRO A 609 32.47 -14.22 4.41
N PRO A 610 32.20 -12.93 4.70
CA PRO A 610 32.49 -11.82 3.78
C PRO A 610 33.95 -11.72 3.33
N GLU A 611 34.88 -12.11 4.19
CA GLU A 611 36.33 -12.13 3.90
C GLU A 611 36.69 -13.13 2.80
N TYR A 612 35.92 -14.22 2.64
CA TYR A 612 36.16 -15.20 1.57
C TYR A 612 35.27 -14.91 0.36
N ASN A 613 33.96 -14.62 0.60
CA ASN A 613 32.97 -14.41 -0.45
C ASN A 613 33.17 -15.39 -1.63
N ALA A 614 33.26 -16.68 -1.29
CA ALA A 614 33.67 -17.74 -2.20
C ALA A 614 32.47 -18.36 -2.95
N VAL A 615 31.26 -18.26 -2.42
CA VAL A 615 30.06 -18.79 -3.06
C VAL A 615 29.51 -17.77 -4.04
N VAL A 616 29.27 -18.17 -5.29
CA VAL A 616 28.75 -17.31 -6.37
C VAL A 616 27.64 -18.01 -7.12
N ARG A 617 26.74 -17.20 -7.69
CA ARG A 617 25.71 -17.68 -8.63
C ARG A 617 26.23 -17.57 -10.06
N LEU A 618 26.16 -18.64 -10.83
CA LEU A 618 26.51 -18.71 -12.24
C LEU A 618 25.26 -18.96 -13.09
N SER A 619 25.14 -18.26 -14.19
CA SER A 619 24.11 -18.46 -15.20
C SER A 619 24.69 -18.14 -16.58
N PRO A 620 24.62 -19.02 -17.58
CA PRO A 620 23.96 -20.35 -17.57
C PRO A 620 24.69 -21.40 -16.69
N VAL A 621 23.98 -22.48 -16.37
CA VAL A 621 24.51 -23.60 -15.56
C VAL A 621 25.77 -24.22 -16.22
N SER A 622 25.89 -24.10 -17.54
CA SER A 622 27.06 -24.58 -18.30
C SER A 622 28.40 -23.93 -17.90
N LEU A 623 28.35 -22.77 -17.22
CA LEU A 623 29.55 -22.11 -16.67
C LEU A 623 30.19 -22.85 -15.49
N VAL A 624 29.46 -23.78 -14.85
CA VAL A 624 30.05 -24.66 -13.84
C VAL A 624 30.99 -25.65 -14.54
N PRO A 625 32.28 -25.72 -14.18
CA PRO A 625 33.21 -26.66 -14.79
C PRO A 625 32.71 -28.11 -14.68
N PRO A 626 32.81 -28.94 -15.75
CA PRO A 626 32.29 -30.32 -15.76
C PRO A 626 32.79 -31.18 -14.59
N GLU A 627 34.08 -31.06 -14.24
CA GLU A 627 34.75 -31.77 -13.14
C GLU A 627 34.20 -31.39 -11.75
N ARG A 628 33.40 -30.34 -11.67
CA ARG A 628 32.76 -29.83 -10.42
C ARG A 628 31.24 -29.86 -10.44
N ARG A 629 30.63 -30.55 -11.42
CA ARG A 629 29.17 -30.71 -11.51
C ARG A 629 28.61 -31.88 -10.72
N SER A 630 29.38 -32.95 -10.61
CA SER A 630 29.06 -34.12 -9.79
C SER A 630 30.33 -34.82 -9.31
N LYS A 631 30.34 -35.37 -8.09
CA LYS A 631 31.22 -36.49 -7.78
C LYS A 631 30.62 -37.76 -8.38
N THR A 632 30.79 -38.02 -9.66
CA THR A 632 30.73 -39.40 -10.12
C THR A 632 31.99 -40.07 -9.58
N SER A 633 31.80 -40.93 -8.57
CA SER A 633 32.81 -41.91 -8.16
C SER A 633 33.31 -42.62 -9.42
N LEU A 634 34.58 -42.46 -9.73
CA LEU A 634 35.33 -43.45 -10.50
C LEU A 634 35.41 -44.72 -9.69
#